data_91ac7f547be81fea92e1e747a928517b
#
_entry.id   91ac7f547be81fea92e1e747a928517b
#
_cell.length_a   1.000
_cell.length_b   1.000
_cell.length_c   1.000
_cell.angle_alpha   90.00
_cell.angle_beta   90.00
_cell.angle_gamma   90.00
#
_symmetry.space_group_name_H-M   'P 1'
#
loop_
_entity.id
_entity.type
_entity.pdbx_description
1 polymer ?
#
loop_
_entity_poly.entity_id
_entity_poly.type
_entity_poly.pdbx_seq_one_letter_code
_entity_poly.pdbx_strand_id
1 'polypeptide(L)'
;AAALTMARAGLDVMMVERGKFCGSKNSSGGRLYGHSLEKLIPNFAAEAPIERKITQERLSLMTEGGALSFQYGSDKLENLKYPSYSVLRSKFDKWLADKAEEAGVMLTEGFLVDELVVEDGKVIGVMTGGEEFDADVVILADGVNSLLAQQIGMKKELEQKDVAVGVKEVIELGEDVI
;
A
#
# COMPACT_ATOMS: atom_id res chain seq x y z
N ALA A 1 0.18 7.87 -1.78
CA ALA A 1 -0.89 8.61 -2.47
C ALA A 1 -1.17 9.95 -1.79
N ALA A 2 -1.54 9.99 -0.49
CA ALA A 2 -1.84 11.24 0.22
C ALA A 2 -0.67 12.23 0.16
N ALA A 3 0.54 11.79 0.51
CA ALA A 3 1.75 12.61 0.47
C ALA A 3 1.99 13.23 -0.93
N LEU A 4 1.89 12.43 -1.99
CA LEU A 4 2.01 12.90 -3.37
C LEU A 4 0.98 13.97 -3.72
N THR A 5 -0.27 13.80 -3.27
CA THR A 5 -1.35 14.76 -3.53
C THR A 5 -1.08 16.08 -2.81
N MET A 6 -0.67 16.02 -1.55
CA MET A 6 -0.38 17.20 -0.74
C MET A 6 0.85 17.98 -1.27
N ALA A 7 1.93 17.27 -1.60
CA ALA A 7 3.12 17.91 -2.18
C ALA A 7 2.80 18.61 -3.52
N ARG A 8 2.00 17.99 -4.39
CA ARG A 8 1.53 18.64 -5.62
C ARG A 8 0.63 19.85 -5.40
N ALA A 9 0.00 19.93 -4.23
CA ALA A 9 -0.74 21.12 -3.80
C ALA A 9 0.14 22.20 -3.15
N GLY A 10 1.46 21.99 -3.08
CA GLY A 10 2.42 22.96 -2.54
C GLY A 10 2.55 22.91 -1.02
N LEU A 11 2.11 21.83 -0.37
CA LEU A 11 2.29 21.65 1.06
C LEU A 11 3.65 21.00 1.35
N ASP A 12 4.26 21.38 2.46
CA ASP A 12 5.43 20.70 3.01
C ASP A 12 5.00 19.36 3.62
N VAL A 13 5.58 18.27 3.15
CA VAL A 13 5.19 16.94 3.55
C VAL A 13 6.39 16.10 3.93
N MET A 14 6.38 15.57 5.14
CA MET A 14 7.28 14.52 5.57
C MET A 14 6.55 13.19 5.58
N MET A 15 7.17 12.15 5.02
CA MET A 15 6.65 10.78 5.02
C MET A 15 7.66 9.87 5.70
N VAL A 16 7.23 9.16 6.73
CA VAL A 16 8.09 8.25 7.52
C VAL A 16 7.69 6.81 7.27
N GLU A 17 8.67 5.96 6.97
CA GLU A 17 8.52 4.52 6.78
C GLU A 17 9.49 3.78 7.70
N ARG A 18 8.99 2.83 8.50
CA ARG A 18 9.84 2.04 9.41
C ARG A 18 10.63 0.93 8.71
N GLY A 19 10.23 0.53 7.52
CA GLY A 19 10.94 -0.45 6.70
C GLY A 19 12.20 0.14 6.08
N LYS A 20 13.09 -0.71 5.60
CA LYS A 20 14.33 -0.29 4.91
C LYS A 20 14.05 0.55 3.66
N PHE A 21 12.89 0.36 3.05
CA PHE A 21 12.32 1.12 1.96
C PHE A 21 10.80 0.91 1.94
N CYS A 22 10.06 1.83 1.34
CA CYS A 22 8.62 1.73 1.17
C CYS A 22 8.26 0.44 0.44
N GLY A 23 7.43 -0.40 1.07
CA GLY A 23 7.06 -1.72 0.54
C GLY A 23 7.95 -2.89 0.97
N SER A 24 9.08 -2.67 1.64
CA SER A 24 10.00 -3.73 2.08
C SER A 24 9.36 -4.77 3.02
N LYS A 25 8.31 -4.38 3.72
CA LYS A 25 7.54 -5.25 4.62
C LYS A 25 6.30 -5.86 3.98
N ASN A 26 5.98 -5.49 2.74
CA ASN A 26 4.85 -6.01 2.01
C ASN A 26 5.20 -7.31 1.30
N SER A 27 4.78 -8.42 1.86
CA SER A 27 5.02 -9.76 1.33
C SER A 27 4.06 -10.16 0.19
N SER A 28 2.99 -9.40 -0.02
CA SER A 28 1.95 -9.76 -1.00
C SER A 28 2.16 -9.13 -2.37
N GLY A 29 1.86 -9.89 -3.42
CA GLY A 29 1.37 -9.33 -4.67
C GLY A 29 -0.12 -9.05 -4.57
N GLY A 30 -0.70 -8.45 -5.58
CA GLY A 30 -2.12 -8.20 -5.59
C GLY A 30 -2.63 -7.68 -6.92
N ARG A 31 -3.93 -7.48 -6.96
CA ARG A 31 -4.60 -6.81 -8.06
C ARG A 31 -4.66 -5.30 -7.80
N LEU A 32 -4.11 -4.53 -8.71
CA LEU A 32 -4.22 -3.09 -8.76
C LEU A 32 -5.37 -2.68 -9.67
N TYR A 33 -6.33 -1.95 -9.14
CA TYR A 33 -7.40 -1.34 -9.93
C TYR A 33 -6.94 0.00 -10.48
N GLY A 34 -6.73 0.08 -11.80
CA GLY A 34 -6.06 1.21 -12.44
C GLY A 34 -6.80 2.54 -12.35
N HIS A 35 -8.14 2.55 -12.24
CA HIS A 35 -8.95 3.77 -12.37
C HIS A 35 -8.62 4.87 -11.34
N SER A 36 -8.30 4.51 -10.10
CA SER A 36 -7.97 5.46 -9.05
C SER A 36 -6.54 5.97 -9.19
N LEU A 37 -5.63 5.09 -9.54
CA LEU A 37 -4.23 5.47 -9.76
C LEU A 37 -4.06 6.33 -11.01
N GLU A 38 -4.84 6.07 -12.08
CA GLU A 38 -4.85 6.89 -13.29
C GLU A 38 -5.24 8.35 -13.01
N LYS A 39 -6.10 8.59 -12.02
CA LYS A 39 -6.44 9.95 -11.58
C LYS A 39 -5.29 10.63 -10.84
N LEU A 40 -4.52 9.86 -10.09
CA LEU A 40 -3.38 10.36 -9.32
C LEU A 40 -2.14 10.54 -10.19
N ILE A 41 -1.85 9.55 -11.04
CA ILE A 41 -0.71 9.52 -11.96
C ILE A 41 -1.23 9.11 -13.34
N PRO A 42 -1.60 10.08 -14.19
CA PRO A 42 -2.06 9.79 -15.54
C PRO A 42 -1.03 8.97 -16.33
N ASN A 43 -1.51 7.96 -17.05
CA ASN A 43 -0.69 7.04 -17.84
C ASN A 43 0.35 6.25 -17.01
N PHE A 44 0.04 6.00 -15.73
CA PHE A 44 0.95 5.28 -14.81
C PHE A 44 1.44 3.93 -15.36
N ALA A 45 0.61 3.25 -16.16
CA ALA A 45 0.92 1.92 -16.68
C ALA A 45 2.13 1.90 -17.65
N ALA A 46 2.57 3.05 -18.14
CA ALA A 46 3.75 3.16 -18.99
C ALA A 46 5.07 3.11 -18.20
N GLU A 47 5.03 3.42 -16.89
CA GLU A 47 6.24 3.54 -16.06
C GLU A 47 6.20 2.75 -14.76
N ALA A 48 5.00 2.42 -14.26
CA ALA A 48 4.84 1.66 -13.02
C ALA A 48 5.34 0.22 -13.20
N PRO A 49 5.94 -0.37 -12.15
CA PRO A 49 6.38 -1.76 -12.16
C PRO A 49 5.18 -2.71 -12.00
N ILE A 50 4.30 -2.69 -12.98
CA ILE A 50 3.19 -3.64 -13.11
C ILE A 50 3.70 -4.92 -13.76
N GLU A 51 3.08 -6.06 -13.42
CA GLU A 51 3.47 -7.35 -13.97
C GLU A 51 2.61 -7.69 -15.20
N ARG A 52 1.33 -7.92 -15.01
CA ARG A 52 0.42 -8.31 -16.11
C ARG A 52 -0.93 -7.61 -15.99
N LYS A 53 -1.54 -7.33 -17.12
CA LYS A 53 -2.93 -6.92 -17.23
C LYS A 53 -3.84 -8.10 -16.85
N ILE A 54 -4.87 -7.84 -16.04
CA ILE A 54 -5.85 -8.86 -15.67
C ILE A 54 -6.90 -8.95 -16.77
N THR A 55 -6.93 -10.10 -17.45
CA THR A 55 -7.89 -10.41 -18.52
C THR A 55 -8.85 -11.54 -18.14
N GLN A 56 -8.57 -12.22 -17.03
CA GLN A 56 -9.35 -13.35 -16.56
C GLN A 56 -9.42 -13.39 -15.04
N GLU A 57 -10.54 -13.81 -14.51
CA GLU A 57 -10.77 -14.03 -13.09
C GLU A 57 -11.21 -15.45 -12.83
N ARG A 58 -10.67 -16.09 -11.81
CA ARG A 58 -11.07 -17.42 -11.35
C ARG A 58 -11.27 -17.41 -9.84
N LEU A 59 -12.45 -17.85 -9.43
CA LEU A 59 -12.77 -18.12 -8.03
C LEU A 59 -12.93 -19.62 -7.85
N SER A 60 -12.19 -20.20 -6.91
CA SER A 60 -12.25 -21.62 -6.60
C SER A 60 -12.59 -21.86 -5.13
N LEU A 61 -13.56 -22.72 -4.89
CA LEU A 61 -13.86 -23.30 -3.58
C LEU A 61 -13.22 -24.68 -3.55
N MET A 62 -12.30 -24.88 -2.62
CA MET A 62 -11.46 -26.06 -2.56
C MET A 62 -11.70 -26.85 -1.28
N THR A 63 -11.70 -28.18 -1.42
CA THR A 63 -11.70 -29.13 -0.32
C THR A 63 -10.53 -30.09 -0.50
N GLU A 64 -10.26 -30.95 0.47
CA GLU A 64 -9.17 -31.93 0.42
C GLU A 64 -9.28 -32.87 -0.80
N GLY A 65 -10.51 -33.21 -1.23
CA GLY A 65 -10.76 -34.15 -2.32
C GLY A 65 -11.36 -33.55 -3.58
N GLY A 66 -11.52 -32.23 -3.68
CA GLY A 66 -12.18 -31.63 -4.86
C GLY A 66 -12.15 -30.10 -4.89
N ALA A 67 -12.52 -29.55 -6.04
CA ALA A 67 -12.65 -28.12 -6.22
C ALA A 67 -13.84 -27.78 -7.12
N LEU A 68 -14.53 -26.68 -6.78
CA LEU A 68 -15.51 -26.03 -7.65
C LEU A 68 -14.93 -24.68 -8.06
N SER A 69 -14.81 -24.43 -9.36
CA SER A 69 -14.25 -23.21 -9.90
C SER A 69 -15.23 -22.46 -10.79
N PHE A 70 -15.31 -21.15 -10.60
CA PHE A 70 -15.97 -20.22 -11.51
C PHE A 70 -14.88 -19.41 -12.22
N GLN A 71 -14.96 -19.35 -13.52
CA GLN A 71 -14.02 -18.57 -14.33
C GLN A 71 -14.78 -17.58 -15.19
N TYR A 72 -14.31 -16.35 -15.19
CA TYR A 72 -14.81 -15.28 -16.03
C TYR A 72 -13.69 -14.72 -16.87
N GLY A 73 -13.84 -14.75 -18.17
CA GLY A 73 -12.98 -14.11 -19.16
C GLY A 73 -13.86 -13.36 -20.15
N SER A 74 -13.42 -12.22 -20.62
CA SER A 74 -14.18 -11.42 -21.59
C SER A 74 -13.25 -10.45 -22.31
N ASP A 75 -13.48 -10.27 -23.61
CA ASP A 75 -12.81 -9.24 -24.42
C ASP A 75 -13.00 -7.83 -23.82
N LYS A 76 -14.07 -7.64 -23.04
CA LYS A 76 -14.27 -6.39 -22.31
C LYS A 76 -13.20 -6.14 -21.25
N LEU A 77 -12.68 -7.20 -20.60
CA LEU A 77 -11.58 -7.05 -19.61
C LEU A 77 -10.27 -6.63 -20.30
N GLU A 78 -10.06 -7.07 -21.52
CA GLU A 78 -8.89 -6.67 -22.31
C GLU A 78 -8.95 -5.21 -22.75
N ASN A 79 -10.16 -4.70 -23.00
CA ASN A 79 -10.39 -3.38 -23.58
C ASN A 79 -11.00 -2.38 -22.58
N LEU A 80 -10.82 -2.60 -21.27
CA LEU A 80 -11.25 -1.62 -20.27
C LEU A 80 -10.50 -0.29 -20.43
N LYS A 81 -11.23 0.81 -20.31
CA LYS A 81 -10.63 2.14 -20.25
C LYS A 81 -9.60 2.27 -19.11
N TYR A 82 -9.87 1.59 -18.00
CA TYR A 82 -9.00 1.54 -16.83
C TYR A 82 -8.78 0.08 -16.43
N PRO A 83 -7.79 -0.60 -17.04
CA PRO A 83 -7.51 -1.99 -16.74
C PRO A 83 -7.06 -2.19 -15.29
N SER A 84 -7.17 -3.43 -14.83
CA SER A 84 -6.50 -3.88 -13.60
C SER A 84 -5.20 -4.60 -13.96
N TYR A 85 -4.26 -4.58 -13.03
CA TYR A 85 -2.95 -5.19 -13.21
C TYR A 85 -2.57 -6.04 -12.00
N SER A 86 -1.79 -7.07 -12.22
CA SER A 86 -1.06 -7.73 -11.13
C SER A 86 0.19 -6.93 -10.80
N VAL A 87 0.50 -6.80 -9.52
CA VAL A 87 1.66 -6.07 -9.02
C VAL A 87 2.35 -6.82 -7.89
N LEU A 88 3.66 -6.67 -7.80
CA LEU A 88 4.42 -7.02 -6.61
C LEU A 88 4.51 -5.77 -5.72
N ARG A 89 3.87 -5.81 -4.55
CA ARG A 89 3.73 -4.65 -3.67
C ARG A 89 5.07 -4.04 -3.26
N SER A 90 6.09 -4.85 -3.05
CA SER A 90 7.43 -4.35 -2.72
C SER A 90 8.03 -3.44 -3.79
N LYS A 91 7.83 -3.78 -5.06
CA LYS A 91 8.30 -2.96 -6.19
C LYS A 91 7.39 -1.75 -6.41
N PHE A 92 6.07 -2.01 -6.40
CA PHE A 92 5.07 -0.97 -6.66
C PHE A 92 5.05 0.12 -5.59
N ASP A 93 5.13 -0.26 -4.32
CA ASP A 93 5.11 0.69 -3.22
C ASP A 93 6.35 1.58 -3.21
N LYS A 94 7.53 1.00 -3.55
CA LYS A 94 8.74 1.78 -3.73
C LYS A 94 8.60 2.80 -4.86
N TRP A 95 8.16 2.37 -6.03
CA TRP A 95 7.92 3.27 -7.16
C TRP A 95 6.96 4.41 -6.82
N LEU A 96 5.88 4.12 -6.09
CA LEU A 96 4.92 5.15 -5.68
C LEU A 96 5.51 6.12 -4.65
N ALA A 97 6.42 5.65 -3.80
CA ALA A 97 7.17 6.49 -2.87
C ALA A 97 8.16 7.39 -3.63
N ASP A 98 8.90 6.84 -4.59
CA ASP A 98 9.82 7.60 -5.45
C ASP A 98 9.05 8.74 -6.17
N LYS A 99 7.82 8.48 -6.66
CA LYS A 99 6.95 9.52 -7.24
C LYS A 99 6.53 10.61 -6.24
N ALA A 100 6.45 10.28 -4.97
CA ALA A 100 6.18 11.27 -3.94
C ALA A 100 7.42 12.13 -3.66
N GLU A 101 8.61 11.54 -3.60
CA GLU A 101 9.88 12.29 -3.48
C GLU A 101 10.12 13.22 -4.69
N GLU A 102 9.88 12.73 -5.92
CA GLU A 102 9.96 13.56 -7.14
C GLU A 102 9.03 14.79 -7.07
N ALA A 103 7.93 14.70 -6.33
CA ALA A 103 6.99 15.80 -6.10
C ALA A 103 7.37 16.69 -4.91
N GLY A 104 8.48 16.44 -4.23
CA GLY A 104 8.97 17.25 -3.11
C GLY A 104 8.63 16.72 -1.73
N VAL A 105 8.14 15.48 -1.58
CA VAL A 105 7.94 14.86 -0.26
C VAL A 105 9.31 14.53 0.35
N MET A 106 9.53 14.92 1.59
CA MET A 106 10.66 14.47 2.38
C MET A 106 10.40 13.05 2.87
N LEU A 107 10.99 12.05 2.22
CA LEU A 107 10.87 10.65 2.60
C LEU A 107 11.98 10.25 3.57
N THR A 108 11.61 9.67 4.71
CA THR A 108 12.53 9.13 5.70
C THR A 108 12.23 7.64 5.91
N GLU A 109 13.12 6.79 5.45
CA GLU A 109 13.00 5.33 5.54
C GLU A 109 13.88 4.75 6.64
N GLY A 110 13.47 3.63 7.21
CA GLY A 110 14.18 2.97 8.33
C GLY A 110 13.88 3.57 9.70
N PHE A 111 12.92 4.49 9.80
CA PHE A 111 12.56 5.16 11.05
C PHE A 111 11.18 4.73 11.54
N LEU A 112 11.12 4.37 12.81
CA LEU A 112 9.88 4.05 13.50
C LEU A 112 9.34 5.32 14.16
N VAL A 113 8.10 5.66 13.89
CA VAL A 113 7.38 6.63 14.72
C VAL A 113 6.96 5.92 16.01
N ASP A 114 7.50 6.36 17.13
CA ASP A 114 7.31 5.74 18.45
C ASP A 114 5.96 6.11 19.04
N GLU A 115 5.62 7.41 18.97
CA GLU A 115 4.37 7.94 19.51
C GLU A 115 3.91 9.23 18.82
N LEU A 116 2.67 9.60 19.05
CA LEU A 116 2.10 10.88 18.65
C LEU A 116 2.30 11.91 19.78
N VAL A 117 2.73 13.10 19.42
CA VAL A 117 2.79 14.24 20.36
C VAL A 117 1.41 14.87 20.45
N VAL A 118 0.86 14.91 21.67
CA VAL A 118 -0.50 15.41 21.93
C VAL A 118 -0.47 16.51 22.97
N GLU A 119 -0.96 17.70 22.61
CA GLU A 119 -1.16 18.82 23.52
C GLU A 119 -2.62 19.25 23.48
N ASP A 120 -3.21 19.46 24.64
CA ASP A 120 -4.60 19.88 24.81
C ASP A 120 -5.62 19.05 23.97
N GLY A 121 -5.34 17.73 23.82
CA GLY A 121 -6.18 16.82 23.06
C GLY A 121 -6.04 16.93 21.54
N LYS A 122 -5.08 17.71 21.05
CA LYS A 122 -4.75 17.84 19.63
C LYS A 122 -3.40 17.18 19.35
N VAL A 123 -3.31 16.40 18.29
CA VAL A 123 -2.04 15.90 17.77
C VAL A 123 -1.30 17.08 17.12
N ILE A 124 -0.09 17.35 17.57
CA ILE A 124 0.75 18.44 17.10
C ILE A 124 2.03 17.95 16.41
N GLY A 125 2.32 16.66 16.47
CA GLY A 125 3.54 16.11 15.89
C GLY A 125 3.69 14.63 16.13
N VAL A 126 4.91 14.15 15.88
CA VAL A 126 5.32 12.75 16.07
C VAL A 126 6.67 12.69 16.77
N MET A 127 6.90 11.64 17.54
CA MET A 127 8.19 11.30 18.15
C MET A 127 8.83 10.15 17.39
N THR A 128 10.08 10.28 17.02
CA THR A 128 10.86 9.20 16.39
C THR A 128 12.31 9.26 16.83
N GLY A 129 12.85 8.14 17.32
CA GLY A 129 14.24 8.07 17.77
C GLY A 129 14.61 9.04 18.91
N GLY A 130 13.63 9.50 19.69
CA GLY A 130 13.80 10.47 20.76
C GLY A 130 13.80 11.94 20.31
N GLU A 131 13.52 12.20 19.04
CA GLU A 131 13.36 13.55 18.49
C GLU A 131 11.89 13.82 18.14
N GLU A 132 11.45 15.04 18.39
CA GLU A 132 10.10 15.51 18.10
C GLU A 132 10.06 16.26 16.78
N PHE A 133 9.05 15.95 15.97
CA PHE A 133 8.77 16.61 14.70
C PHE A 133 7.37 17.19 14.72
N ASP A 134 7.30 18.51 14.68
CA ASP A 134 6.03 19.24 14.65
C ASP A 134 5.28 19.06 13.33
N ALA A 135 3.97 19.02 13.40
CA ALA A 135 3.11 18.99 12.23
C ALA A 135 1.72 19.58 12.50
N ASP A 136 1.22 20.37 11.57
CA ASP A 136 -0.17 20.87 11.60
C ASP A 136 -1.20 19.73 11.50
N VAL A 137 -0.86 18.70 10.73
CA VAL A 137 -1.71 17.51 10.49
C VAL A 137 -0.83 16.26 10.40
N VAL A 138 -1.22 15.21 11.13
CA VAL A 138 -0.61 13.88 11.05
C VAL A 138 -1.57 12.91 10.38
N ILE A 139 -1.13 12.24 9.31
CA ILE A 139 -1.89 11.20 8.63
C ILE A 139 -1.34 9.83 9.02
N LEU A 140 -2.14 9.04 9.71
CA LEU A 140 -1.78 7.68 10.12
C LEU A 140 -2.05 6.69 8.97
N ALA A 141 -0.99 6.03 8.51
CA ALA A 141 -1.04 4.96 7.51
C ALA A 141 -0.24 3.73 7.97
N ASP A 142 -0.24 3.48 9.26
CA ASP A 142 0.58 2.52 10.01
C ASP A 142 0.08 1.06 9.91
N GLY A 143 -0.87 0.82 9.02
CA GLY A 143 -1.32 -0.52 8.63
C GLY A 143 -2.37 -1.12 9.58
N VAL A 144 -2.55 -2.44 9.49
CA VAL A 144 -3.64 -3.15 10.17
C VAL A 144 -3.55 -3.03 11.70
N ASN A 145 -2.35 -3.05 12.26
CA ASN A 145 -2.16 -2.93 13.71
C ASN A 145 -2.53 -1.53 14.20
N SER A 146 -2.23 -0.48 13.43
CA SER A 146 -2.61 0.91 13.75
C SER A 146 -2.29 1.29 15.19
N LEU A 147 -1.06 1.05 15.64
CA LEU A 147 -0.65 1.25 17.03
C LEU A 147 -0.77 2.71 17.47
N LEU A 148 -0.41 3.65 16.59
CA LEU A 148 -0.54 5.07 16.86
C LEU A 148 -2.01 5.51 16.96
N ALA A 149 -2.89 4.94 16.13
CA ALA A 149 -4.32 5.21 16.23
C ALA A 149 -4.94 4.63 17.51
N GLN A 150 -4.41 3.52 18.01
CA GLN A 150 -4.81 2.95 19.31
C GLN A 150 -4.36 3.84 20.46
N GLN A 151 -3.15 4.38 20.40
CA GLN A 151 -2.57 5.27 21.42
C GLN A 151 -3.50 6.43 21.77
N ILE A 152 -4.15 7.03 20.78
CA ILE A 152 -5.05 8.18 20.97
C ILE A 152 -6.55 7.79 20.97
N GLY A 153 -6.85 6.50 21.04
CA GLY A 153 -8.22 6.00 21.12
C GLY A 153 -9.04 6.09 19.85
N MET A 154 -8.44 6.42 18.69
CA MET A 154 -9.12 6.42 17.39
C MET A 154 -9.46 5.00 16.91
N LYS A 155 -8.71 4.02 17.36
CA LYS A 155 -8.94 2.60 17.05
C LYS A 155 -8.88 1.77 18.33
N LYS A 156 -9.77 0.81 18.43
CA LYS A 156 -9.73 -0.19 19.50
C LYS A 156 -8.66 -1.22 19.22
N GLU A 157 -8.17 -1.88 20.26
CA GLU A 157 -7.32 -3.06 20.13
C GLU A 157 -8.01 -4.11 19.27
N LEU A 158 -7.20 -4.79 18.42
CA LEU A 158 -7.72 -5.82 17.53
C LEU A 158 -8.02 -7.10 18.29
N GLU A 159 -9.22 -7.63 18.11
CA GLU A 159 -9.58 -8.95 18.56
C GLU A 159 -9.29 -10.00 17.47
N GLN A 160 -9.13 -11.25 17.86
CA GLN A 160 -8.85 -12.35 16.92
C GLN A 160 -9.91 -12.45 15.80
N LYS A 161 -11.16 -12.09 16.06
CA LYS A 161 -12.25 -12.08 15.07
C LYS A 161 -12.10 -10.99 13.99
N ASP A 162 -11.29 -9.95 14.25
CA ASP A 162 -11.15 -8.79 13.38
C ASP A 162 -10.03 -8.96 12.35
N VAL A 163 -9.25 -10.03 12.46
CA VAL A 163 -8.05 -10.25 11.65
C VAL A 163 -8.02 -11.65 11.04
N ALA A 164 -7.41 -11.72 9.87
CA ALA A 164 -7.01 -12.99 9.26
C ALA A 164 -5.51 -12.97 9.00
N VAL A 165 -4.87 -14.10 9.19
CA VAL A 165 -3.45 -14.29 8.87
C VAL A 165 -3.33 -14.79 7.44
N GLY A 166 -2.67 -14.02 6.59
CA GLY A 166 -2.30 -14.43 5.24
C GLY A 166 -0.87 -14.95 5.21
N VAL A 167 -0.66 -16.04 4.48
CA VAL A 167 0.67 -16.58 4.20
C VAL A 167 0.93 -16.46 2.70
N LYS A 168 2.13 -16.05 2.33
CA LYS A 168 2.59 -16.00 0.96
C LYS A 168 3.82 -16.86 0.80
N GLU A 169 3.81 -17.66 -0.24
CA GLU A 169 4.97 -18.39 -0.73
C GLU A 169 5.31 -17.91 -2.14
N VAL A 170 6.58 -17.74 -2.44
CA VAL A 170 7.08 -17.46 -3.78
C VAL A 170 7.70 -18.72 -4.32
N ILE A 171 7.12 -19.24 -5.39
CA ILE A 171 7.59 -20.44 -6.06
C ILE A 171 8.25 -19.99 -7.36
N GLU A 172 9.51 -20.30 -7.52
CA GLU A 172 10.26 -20.10 -8.77
C GLU A 172 10.04 -21.29 -9.68
N LEU A 173 9.54 -21.03 -10.87
CA LEU A 173 9.30 -22.03 -11.90
C LEU A 173 10.21 -21.76 -13.10
N GLY A 174 10.61 -22.81 -13.80
CA GLY A 174 11.31 -22.69 -15.06
C GLY A 174 10.43 -22.05 -16.15
N GLU A 175 11.04 -21.38 -17.12
CA GLU A 175 10.33 -20.69 -18.21
C GLU A 175 9.44 -21.62 -19.05
N ASP A 176 9.74 -22.91 -19.07
CA ASP A 176 9.01 -23.96 -19.76
C ASP A 176 7.72 -24.41 -19.02
N VAL A 177 7.49 -23.93 -17.81
CA VAL A 177 6.36 -24.29 -16.95
C VAL A 177 5.31 -23.18 -16.87
N ILE A 178 5.62 -21.98 -17.38
CA ILE A 178 4.75 -20.79 -17.31
C ILE A 178 4.03 -20.52 -18.66
#